data_4d07c2a0756883bd18ce1244140465b3
#
_entry.id   4d07c2a0756883bd18ce1244140465b3
#
_cell.length_a   1.000
_cell.length_b   1.000
_cell.length_c   1.000
_cell.angle_alpha   90.00
_cell.angle_beta   90.00
_cell.angle_gamma   90.00
#
_symmetry.space_group_name_H-M   'P 1'
#
loop_
_entity.id
_entity.type
_entity.pdbx_description
1 polymer ?
#
loop_
_entity_poly.entity_id
_entity_poly.type
_entity_poly.pdbx_seq_one_letter_code
_entity_poly.pdbx_strand_id
1 'polypeptide(L)'
;LRTRRQRQMCIRDSILENLEKQKFRICLPKIKKNNLMNFYEYSFKDPLTINKYGIPETISKNIIIPDILLVPLLGFDKKRFRLGYGGGYYDRYIDKFENKKKIFTIGLAYSFQYVEKLPVENFDKNLNYVITNKKIYK
;
A
#
# COMPACT_ATOMS: atom_id res chain seq x y z
N LEU A 1 -14.49 19.53 -2.55
CA LEU A 1 -14.79 18.12 -2.27
C LEU A 1 -13.57 17.27 -2.60
N ARG A 2 -12.99 16.67 -1.57
CA ARG A 2 -11.87 15.73 -1.78
C ARG A 2 -12.39 14.44 -2.40
N THR A 3 -11.71 13.93 -3.45
CA THR A 3 -12.03 12.64 -4.06
C THR A 3 -11.81 11.49 -3.06
N ARG A 4 -12.42 10.31 -3.30
CA ARG A 4 -12.21 9.10 -2.49
C ARG A 4 -10.71 8.77 -2.34
N ARG A 5 -9.95 8.88 -3.44
CA ARG A 5 -8.50 8.64 -3.46
C ARG A 5 -7.75 9.61 -2.55
N GLN A 6 -8.08 10.90 -2.57
CA GLN A 6 -7.46 11.91 -1.71
C GLN A 6 -7.75 11.66 -0.22
N ARG A 7 -8.97 11.22 0.12
CA ARG A 7 -9.32 10.88 1.52
C ARG A 7 -8.54 9.68 2.04
N GLN A 8 -8.38 8.62 1.25
CA GLN A 8 -7.58 7.46 1.62
C GLN A 8 -6.10 7.81 1.79
N MET A 9 -5.55 8.67 0.93
CA MET A 9 -4.18 9.16 1.06
C MET A 9 -3.98 9.94 2.36
N CYS A 10 -4.92 10.82 2.73
CA CYS A 10 -4.83 11.57 3.99
C CYS A 10 -4.83 10.69 5.24
N ILE A 11 -5.65 9.63 5.28
CA ILE A 11 -5.67 8.68 6.40
C ILE A 11 -4.34 7.92 6.48
N ARG A 12 -3.85 7.42 5.35
CA ARG A 12 -2.57 6.73 5.27
C ARG A 12 -1.44 7.63 5.74
N ASP A 13 -1.40 8.87 5.28
CA ASP A 13 -0.33 9.81 5.61
C ASP A 13 -0.35 10.14 7.11
N SER A 14 -1.51 10.32 7.73
CA SER A 14 -1.64 10.51 9.18
C SER A 14 -1.12 9.30 9.98
N ILE A 15 -1.40 8.08 9.53
CA ILE A 15 -0.89 6.86 10.16
C ILE A 15 0.64 6.79 10.05
N LEU A 16 1.18 7.02 8.86
CA LEU A 16 2.62 7.00 8.62
C LEU A 16 3.36 8.06 9.44
N GLU A 17 2.82 9.27 9.52
CA GLU A 17 3.39 10.35 10.34
C GLU A 17 3.42 9.99 11.83
N ASN A 18 2.35 9.37 12.35
CA ASN A 18 2.32 8.89 13.74
C ASN A 18 3.34 7.77 13.98
N LEU A 19 3.50 6.85 13.04
CA LEU A 19 4.50 5.79 13.12
C LEU A 19 5.92 6.36 13.11
N GLU A 20 6.19 7.37 12.28
CA GLU A 20 7.50 8.04 12.28
C GLU A 20 7.79 8.71 13.63
N LYS A 21 6.80 9.39 14.24
CA LYS A 21 6.92 9.95 15.59
C LYS A 21 7.24 8.89 16.66
N GLN A 22 6.79 7.65 16.45
CA GLN A 22 7.11 6.48 17.27
C GLN A 22 8.43 5.79 16.85
N LYS A 23 9.23 6.44 15.98
CA LYS A 23 10.53 5.98 15.51
C LYS A 23 10.51 4.74 14.59
N PHE A 24 9.39 4.45 13.97
CA PHE A 24 9.36 3.51 12.84
C PHE A 24 9.98 4.15 11.61
N ARG A 25 10.73 3.35 10.85
CA ARG A 25 11.24 3.79 9.54
C ARG A 25 10.12 3.75 8.53
N ILE A 26 9.94 4.85 7.81
CA ILE A 26 8.90 4.97 6.79
C ILE A 26 9.54 4.84 5.41
N CYS A 27 8.83 4.22 4.48
CA CYS A 27 9.23 4.14 3.09
C CYS A 27 8.04 4.36 2.16
N LEU A 28 8.31 4.91 0.99
CA LEU A 28 7.32 5.16 -0.05
C LEU A 28 7.67 4.39 -1.33
N PRO A 29 6.66 3.93 -2.07
CA PRO A 29 6.88 3.24 -3.33
C PRO A 29 7.31 4.21 -4.43
N LYS A 30 8.22 3.75 -5.29
CA LYS A 30 8.50 4.37 -6.60
C LYS A 30 8.34 3.34 -7.69
N ILE A 31 7.64 3.73 -8.75
CA ILE A 31 7.49 2.93 -9.96
C ILE A 31 8.74 3.10 -10.81
N LYS A 32 9.29 1.99 -11.25
CA LYS A 32 10.43 1.92 -12.18
C LYS A 32 9.99 1.49 -13.58
N LYS A 33 10.92 1.53 -14.52
CA LYS A 33 10.74 0.94 -15.85
C LYS A 33 10.32 -0.54 -15.73
N ASN A 34 9.63 -1.06 -16.75
CA ASN A 34 9.14 -2.45 -16.81
C ASN A 34 8.15 -2.83 -15.71
N ASN A 35 7.32 -1.88 -15.28
CA ASN A 35 6.28 -2.11 -14.27
C ASN A 35 6.80 -2.67 -12.93
N LEU A 36 8.05 -2.38 -12.62
CA LEU A 36 8.65 -2.73 -11.33
C LEU A 36 8.40 -1.62 -10.31
N MET A 37 8.38 -2.00 -9.05
CA MET A 37 8.23 -1.09 -7.91
C MET A 37 9.26 -1.45 -6.85
N ASN A 38 9.84 -0.43 -6.23
CA ASN A 38 10.67 -0.56 -5.03
C ASN A 38 10.21 0.45 -3.99
N PHE A 39 10.52 0.18 -2.73
CA PHE A 39 10.28 1.10 -1.63
C PHE A 39 11.57 1.80 -1.24
N TYR A 40 11.46 3.10 -1.01
CA TYR A 40 12.58 3.97 -0.66
C TYR A 40 12.31 4.67 0.66
N GLU A 41 13.34 4.83 1.46
CA GLU A 41 13.26 5.53 2.73
C GLU A 41 12.66 6.93 2.56
N TYR A 42 11.85 7.32 3.51
CA TYR A 42 11.19 8.61 3.53
C TYR A 42 11.05 9.11 4.96
N SER A 43 11.23 10.42 5.14
CA SER A 43 10.85 11.14 6.35
C SER A 43 9.88 12.27 5.99
N PHE A 44 8.92 12.55 6.86
CA PHE A 44 7.98 13.67 6.67
C PHE A 44 8.67 15.05 6.71
N LYS A 45 9.94 15.10 7.10
CA LYS A 45 10.79 16.29 7.00
C LYS A 45 11.38 16.50 5.61
N ASP A 46 11.40 15.48 4.78
CA ASP A 46 11.97 15.51 3.45
C ASP A 46 10.98 16.02 2.40
N PRO A 47 11.43 16.77 1.38
CA PRO A 47 10.57 17.16 0.29
C PRO A 47 10.18 15.94 -0.56
N LEU A 48 9.00 16.02 -1.18
CA LEU A 48 8.54 15.09 -2.19
C LEU A 48 8.68 15.70 -3.58
N THR A 49 8.98 14.87 -4.56
CA THR A 49 8.89 15.20 -5.98
C THR A 49 7.65 14.60 -6.59
N ILE A 50 7.18 15.17 -7.70
CA ILE A 50 6.03 14.65 -8.44
C ILE A 50 6.54 13.92 -9.68
N ASN A 51 6.17 12.66 -9.84
CA ASN A 51 6.53 11.89 -11.02
C ASN A 51 5.63 12.24 -12.23
N LYS A 52 5.93 11.66 -13.39
CA LYS A 52 5.17 11.89 -14.64
C LYS A 52 3.68 11.51 -14.58
N TYR A 53 3.27 10.76 -13.58
CA TYR A 53 1.86 10.38 -13.34
C TYR A 53 1.19 11.26 -12.27
N GLY A 54 1.84 12.31 -11.81
CA GLY A 54 1.33 13.18 -10.74
C GLY A 54 1.37 12.54 -9.34
N ILE A 55 2.17 11.50 -9.14
CA ILE A 55 2.29 10.79 -7.87
C ILE A 55 3.48 11.34 -7.09
N PRO A 56 3.29 11.75 -5.82
CA PRO A 56 4.40 12.17 -4.97
C PRO A 56 5.36 11.00 -4.68
N GLU A 57 6.64 11.24 -4.86
CA GLU A 57 7.72 10.29 -4.59
C GLU A 57 8.81 10.93 -3.73
N THR A 58 9.43 10.12 -2.86
CA THR A 58 10.60 10.58 -2.08
C THR A 58 11.81 10.84 -2.99
N ILE A 59 12.64 11.78 -2.63
CA ILE A 59 13.94 12.04 -3.30
C ILE A 59 15.01 11.00 -2.92
N SER A 60 14.80 10.25 -1.85
CA SER A 60 15.75 9.26 -1.35
C SER A 60 16.10 8.21 -2.42
N LYS A 61 17.36 7.77 -2.39
CA LYS A 61 17.88 6.65 -3.20
C LYS A 61 18.04 5.37 -2.37
N ASN A 62 17.80 5.43 -1.07
CA ASN A 62 17.97 4.33 -0.14
C ASN A 62 16.77 3.36 -0.24
N ILE A 63 17.01 2.16 -0.78
CA ILE A 63 15.99 1.12 -0.94
C ILE A 63 15.81 0.39 0.38
N ILE A 64 14.55 0.21 0.77
CA ILE A 64 14.15 -0.55 1.97
C ILE A 64 13.18 -1.64 1.56
N ILE A 65 13.36 -2.83 2.13
CA ILE A 65 12.36 -3.90 2.07
C ILE A 65 11.51 -3.77 3.35
N PRO A 66 10.23 -3.36 3.25
CA PRO A 66 9.40 -3.14 4.44
C PRO A 66 9.05 -4.46 5.15
N ASP A 67 8.82 -4.38 6.46
CA ASP A 67 8.25 -5.47 7.26
C ASP A 67 6.73 -5.47 7.18
N ILE A 68 6.15 -4.26 7.10
CA ILE A 68 4.71 -4.03 7.00
C ILE A 68 4.43 -3.19 5.75
N LEU A 69 3.48 -3.64 4.96
CA LEU A 69 3.09 -3.00 3.72
C LEU A 69 1.63 -2.55 3.78
N LEU A 70 1.40 -1.24 3.70
CA LEU A 70 0.07 -0.69 3.54
C LEU A 70 -0.31 -0.73 2.07
N VAL A 71 -1.22 -1.65 1.73
CA VAL A 71 -1.61 -1.91 0.34
C VAL A 71 -2.87 -1.14 -0.02
N PRO A 72 -2.84 -0.30 -1.06
CA PRO A 72 -4.02 0.41 -1.51
C PRO A 72 -5.02 -0.54 -2.15
N LEU A 73 -6.31 -0.24 -2.00
CA LEU A 73 -7.39 -1.03 -2.57
C LEU A 73 -8.61 -0.17 -2.94
N LEU A 74 -9.37 -0.63 -3.91
CA LEU A 74 -10.68 -0.08 -4.31
C LEU A 74 -11.83 -0.84 -3.66
N GLY A 75 -11.65 -2.13 -3.42
CA GLY A 75 -12.59 -3.02 -2.77
C GLY A 75 -11.90 -4.26 -2.22
N PHE A 76 -12.56 -5.00 -1.35
CA PHE A 76 -12.05 -6.23 -0.77
C PHE A 76 -13.19 -7.20 -0.43
N ASP A 77 -12.88 -8.48 -0.35
CA ASP A 77 -13.84 -9.53 0.01
C ASP A 77 -13.54 -10.17 1.37
N LYS A 78 -14.38 -11.12 1.76
CA LYS A 78 -14.24 -11.85 3.04
C LYS A 78 -12.90 -12.60 3.15
N LYS A 79 -12.33 -13.05 2.04
CA LYS A 79 -11.03 -13.74 2.01
C LYS A 79 -9.85 -12.77 1.95
N ARG A 80 -10.11 -11.46 1.99
CA ARG A 80 -9.11 -10.38 1.92
C ARG A 80 -8.39 -10.29 0.58
N PHE A 81 -8.97 -10.84 -0.48
CA PHE A 81 -8.57 -10.44 -1.82
C PHE A 81 -8.98 -9.00 -2.06
N ARG A 82 -8.19 -8.29 -2.85
CA ARG A 82 -8.41 -6.87 -3.09
C ARG A 82 -8.63 -6.58 -4.57
N LEU A 83 -9.48 -5.64 -4.85
CA LEU A 83 -9.54 -4.97 -6.14
C LEU A 83 -8.52 -3.83 -6.12
N GLY A 84 -7.48 -3.93 -6.94
CA GLY A 84 -6.45 -2.91 -7.12
C GLY A 84 -6.77 -1.95 -8.25
N TYR A 85 -5.80 -1.10 -8.56
CA TYR A 85 -5.91 -0.10 -9.64
C TYR A 85 -5.50 -0.65 -11.02
N GLY A 86 -5.30 -1.95 -11.15
CA GLY A 86 -5.04 -2.64 -12.42
C GLY A 86 -3.56 -2.80 -12.80
N GLY A 87 -2.63 -2.14 -12.12
CA GLY A 87 -1.20 -2.18 -12.45
C GLY A 87 -0.45 -3.44 -11.96
N GLY A 88 -0.99 -4.17 -10.98
CA GLY A 88 -0.39 -5.38 -10.39
C GLY A 88 0.95 -5.16 -9.68
N TYR A 89 1.33 -3.91 -9.37
CA TYR A 89 2.62 -3.59 -8.78
C TYR A 89 2.84 -4.22 -7.40
N TYR A 90 1.82 -4.19 -6.56
CA TYR A 90 1.89 -4.74 -5.20
C TYR A 90 1.92 -6.26 -5.21
N ASP A 91 1.12 -6.92 -6.06
CA ASP A 91 1.09 -8.39 -6.17
C ASP A 91 2.45 -8.91 -6.64
N ARG A 92 3.04 -8.29 -7.68
CA ARG A 92 4.40 -8.62 -8.13
C ARG A 92 5.47 -8.34 -7.08
N TYR A 93 5.33 -7.26 -6.31
CA TYR A 93 6.27 -6.93 -5.25
C TYR A 93 6.22 -7.97 -4.13
N ILE A 94 5.02 -8.32 -3.67
CA ILE A 94 4.80 -9.32 -2.63
C ILE A 94 5.35 -10.67 -3.08
N ASP A 95 5.02 -11.11 -4.29
CA ASP A 95 5.49 -12.38 -4.87
C ASP A 95 7.02 -12.46 -4.93
N LYS A 96 7.68 -11.38 -5.36
CA LYS A 96 9.16 -11.30 -5.43
C LYS A 96 9.84 -11.54 -4.09
N PHE A 97 9.21 -11.16 -2.98
CA PHE A 97 9.81 -11.25 -1.64
C PHE A 97 9.22 -12.38 -0.78
N GLU A 98 8.17 -13.07 -1.23
CA GLU A 98 7.45 -14.10 -0.48
C GLU A 98 8.38 -15.17 0.13
N ASN A 99 9.41 -15.58 -0.62
CA ASN A 99 10.39 -16.58 -0.19
C ASN A 99 11.65 -15.99 0.48
N LYS A 100 11.78 -14.65 0.55
CA LYS A 100 12.99 -14.00 1.06
C LYS A 100 12.79 -13.32 2.39
N LYS A 101 11.62 -12.75 2.59
CA LYS A 101 11.27 -12.00 3.80
C LYS A 101 9.76 -12.03 4.00
N LYS A 102 9.32 -12.38 5.20
CA LYS A 102 7.90 -12.28 5.56
C LYS A 102 7.49 -10.80 5.63
N ILE A 103 6.64 -10.38 4.70
CA ILE A 103 6.06 -9.04 4.67
C ILE A 103 4.61 -9.13 5.12
N PHE A 104 4.24 -8.39 6.16
CA PHE A 104 2.83 -8.28 6.58
C PHE A 104 2.10 -7.26 5.72
N THR A 105 1.01 -7.68 5.10
CA THR A 105 0.23 -6.84 4.20
C THR A 105 -1.07 -6.42 4.86
N ILE A 106 -1.33 -5.12 4.90
CA ILE A 106 -2.51 -4.52 5.53
C ILE A 106 -3.21 -3.62 4.53
N GLY A 107 -4.48 -3.91 4.25
CA GLY A 107 -5.36 -3.01 3.50
C GLY A 107 -6.06 -2.03 4.44
N LEU A 108 -6.06 -0.76 4.08
CA LEU A 108 -6.87 0.25 4.76
C LEU A 108 -8.08 0.57 3.90
N ALA A 109 -9.28 0.37 4.45
CA ALA A 109 -10.52 0.52 3.70
C ALA A 109 -11.62 1.18 4.53
N TYR A 110 -12.66 1.65 3.85
CA TYR A 110 -13.93 1.91 4.47
C TYR A 110 -14.82 0.66 4.42
N SER A 111 -15.70 0.50 5.38
CA SER A 111 -16.61 -0.66 5.45
C SER A 111 -17.47 -0.84 4.20
N PHE A 112 -17.83 0.23 3.51
CA PHE A 112 -18.62 0.21 2.27
C PHE A 112 -17.83 -0.30 1.05
N GLN A 113 -16.50 -0.47 1.16
CA GLN A 113 -15.67 -1.05 0.09
C GLN A 113 -15.66 -2.59 0.12
N TYR A 114 -16.34 -3.18 1.11
CA TYR A 114 -16.55 -4.62 1.17
C TYR A 114 -17.48 -5.09 0.04
N VAL A 115 -17.10 -6.19 -0.59
CA VAL A 115 -17.92 -6.92 -1.56
C VAL A 115 -17.94 -8.41 -1.17
N GLU A 116 -18.99 -9.14 -1.51
CA GLU A 116 -19.11 -10.52 -1.10
C GLU A 116 -18.03 -11.43 -1.69
N LYS A 117 -17.72 -11.23 -2.97
CA LYS A 117 -16.72 -12.00 -3.71
C LYS A 117 -16.11 -11.17 -4.82
N LEU A 118 -14.78 -11.20 -4.91
CA LEU A 118 -14.04 -10.65 -6.03
C LEU A 118 -13.66 -11.75 -7.02
N PRO A 119 -13.58 -11.44 -8.31
CA PRO A 119 -12.90 -12.31 -9.26
C PRO A 119 -11.41 -12.34 -8.90
N VAL A 120 -10.87 -13.55 -8.72
CA VAL A 120 -9.48 -13.77 -8.30
C VAL A 120 -8.75 -14.54 -9.38
N GLU A 121 -7.57 -14.05 -9.76
CA GLU A 121 -6.64 -14.71 -10.66
C GLU A 121 -5.53 -15.42 -9.88
N ASN A 122 -4.82 -16.35 -10.53
CA ASN A 122 -3.82 -17.21 -9.88
C ASN A 122 -2.66 -16.44 -9.21
N PHE A 123 -2.37 -15.25 -9.67
CA PHE A 123 -1.30 -14.39 -9.15
C PHE A 123 -1.78 -13.34 -8.13
N ASP A 124 -3.10 -13.25 -7.90
CA ASP A 124 -3.62 -12.34 -6.88
C ASP A 124 -3.28 -12.83 -5.48
N LYS A 125 -2.72 -11.95 -4.67
CA LYS A 125 -2.37 -12.24 -3.28
C LYS A 125 -3.40 -11.65 -2.33
N ASN A 126 -3.89 -12.47 -1.41
CA ASN A 126 -4.75 -11.98 -0.33
C ASN A 126 -3.91 -11.24 0.72
N LEU A 127 -4.51 -10.27 1.37
CA LEU A 127 -3.88 -9.50 2.44
C LEU A 127 -3.91 -10.28 3.77
N ASN A 128 -2.92 -10.04 4.63
CA ASN A 128 -2.94 -10.59 5.98
C ASN A 128 -4.10 -9.98 6.79
N TYR A 129 -4.31 -8.66 6.64
CA TYR A 129 -5.37 -7.93 7.30
C TYR A 129 -6.04 -6.92 6.38
N VAL A 130 -7.33 -6.67 6.59
CA VAL A 130 -7.99 -5.46 6.11
C VAL A 130 -8.61 -4.76 7.31
N ILE A 131 -8.21 -3.51 7.52
CA ILE A 131 -8.69 -2.67 8.62
C ILE A 131 -9.69 -1.66 8.04
N THR A 132 -10.87 -1.63 8.62
CA THR A 132 -11.91 -0.68 8.25
C THR A 132 -12.29 0.21 9.43
N ASN A 133 -13.11 1.22 9.17
CA ASN A 133 -13.69 2.05 10.22
C ASN A 133 -14.68 1.31 11.15
N LYS A 134 -15.03 0.06 10.86
CA LYS A 134 -15.96 -0.74 11.66
C LYS A 134 -15.33 -1.98 12.28
N LYS A 135 -14.44 -2.68 11.57
CA LYS A 135 -13.83 -3.91 12.05
C LYS A 135 -12.53 -4.26 11.31
N ILE A 136 -11.83 -5.24 11.87
CA ILE A 136 -10.64 -5.84 11.27
C ILE A 136 -11.00 -7.21 10.71
N TYR A 137 -10.67 -7.44 9.45
CA TYR A 137 -10.74 -8.74 8.80
C TYR A 137 -9.36 -9.41 8.90
N LYS A 138 -9.36 -10.64 9.46
CA LYS A 138 -8.14 -11.46 9.69
C LYS A 138 -8.18 -12.71 8.84
#